data_80887d4562fb0fb0d359ce08609ce040
#
_entry.id   80887d4562fb0fb0d359ce08609ce040
#
_cell.length_a   1.000
_cell.length_b   1.000
_cell.length_c   1.000
_cell.angle_alpha   90.00
_cell.angle_beta   90.00
_cell.angle_gamma   90.00
#
_symmetry.space_group_name_H-M   'P 1'
#
loop_
_entity.id
_entity.type
_entity.pdbx_description
1 polymer ?
#
loop_
_entity_poly.entity_id
_entity_poly.type
_entity_poly.pdbx_seq_one_letter_code
_entity_poly.pdbx_strand_id
1 'polypeptide(L)'
;KNVIVKILAILIILAISLISFVGIYVKRGNDRVNLIPNYQLSKDLKGTRTVKLTVDASTKELVFDSNGNVSEDGLDSEGNLKEGYSKKDEPVNPKENLKEENYKLSKEIIEKRLSSYGVNDYAVRLNENGEIIVELYETKNTDTVIYNLEYFGEFTVNDSETKETLLSNRDVKSAKAVYGTTEVGTTVYLSIEFNKEGKKKLQEISKNYIETKDEEGKSTTKKVTINIDGQQLTETYFAEENIEGLLQLSVGSATTDVETIQSYLEQASSIASLIDAGKM
;
A
#
# COMPACT_ATOMS: atom_id res chain seq x y z
N LYS A 1 -68.65 -5.63 -7.17
CA LYS A 1 -67.53 -6.47 -6.63
C LYS A 1 -66.18 -6.18 -7.31
N ASN A 2 -66.09 -6.05 -8.63
CA ASN A 2 -64.85 -5.83 -9.37
C ASN A 2 -64.20 -4.46 -9.16
N VAL A 3 -64.98 -3.39 -8.84
CA VAL A 3 -64.45 -2.05 -8.63
C VAL A 3 -63.73 -1.94 -7.28
N ILE A 4 -64.25 -2.54 -6.21
CA ILE A 4 -63.67 -2.56 -4.90
C ILE A 4 -62.32 -3.30 -4.90
N VAL A 5 -62.24 -4.43 -5.63
CA VAL A 5 -61.02 -5.20 -5.80
C VAL A 5 -59.92 -4.40 -6.52
N LYS A 6 -60.31 -3.65 -7.56
CA LYS A 6 -59.37 -2.77 -8.29
C LYS A 6 -58.85 -1.64 -7.42
N ILE A 7 -59.74 -0.99 -6.63
CA ILE A 7 -59.32 0.07 -5.69
C ILE A 7 -58.37 -0.49 -4.62
N LEU A 8 -58.66 -1.67 -4.07
CA LEU A 8 -57.83 -2.33 -3.11
C LEU A 8 -56.42 -2.66 -3.68
N ALA A 9 -56.39 -3.17 -4.92
CA ALA A 9 -55.13 -3.47 -5.61
C ALA A 9 -54.29 -2.20 -5.83
N ILE A 10 -54.88 -1.08 -6.20
CA ILE A 10 -54.20 0.20 -6.38
C ILE A 10 -53.64 0.69 -5.04
N LEU A 11 -54.39 0.58 -3.95
CA LEU A 11 -53.93 0.97 -2.62
C LEU A 11 -52.76 0.12 -2.12
N ILE A 12 -52.79 -1.18 -2.41
CA ILE A 12 -51.66 -2.09 -2.08
C ILE A 12 -50.40 -1.71 -2.87
N ILE A 13 -50.51 -1.45 -4.15
CA ILE A 13 -49.39 -1.03 -5.00
C ILE A 13 -48.80 0.30 -4.50
N LEU A 14 -49.65 1.26 -4.16
CA LEU A 14 -49.24 2.55 -3.60
C LEU A 14 -48.52 2.37 -2.26
N ALA A 15 -49.04 1.53 -1.38
CA ALA A 15 -48.44 1.24 -0.09
C ALA A 15 -47.04 0.58 -0.25
N ILE A 16 -46.94 -0.41 -1.16
CA ILE A 16 -45.65 -1.07 -1.46
C ILE A 16 -44.65 -0.07 -2.05
N SER A 17 -45.07 0.78 -2.99
CA SER A 17 -44.23 1.83 -3.56
C SER A 17 -43.74 2.81 -2.48
N LEU A 18 -44.61 3.26 -1.59
CA LEU A 18 -44.28 4.18 -0.50
C LEU A 18 -43.27 3.55 0.47
N ILE A 19 -43.47 2.29 0.85
CA ILE A 19 -42.56 1.52 1.69
C ILE A 19 -41.16 1.37 1.02
N SER A 20 -41.15 1.14 -0.29
CA SER A 20 -39.91 1.00 -1.07
C SER A 20 -39.09 2.29 -1.10
N PHE A 21 -39.72 3.47 -1.10
CA PHE A 21 -39.05 4.77 -1.07
C PHE A 21 -38.70 5.25 0.32
N VAL A 22 -39.58 5.06 1.31
CA VAL A 22 -39.42 5.58 2.66
C VAL A 22 -38.57 4.62 3.54
N GLY A 23 -38.67 3.31 3.26
CA GLY A 23 -38.05 2.28 4.08
C GLY A 23 -38.89 1.87 5.29
N ILE A 24 -38.53 0.75 5.91
CA ILE A 24 -39.09 0.28 7.17
C ILE A 24 -38.01 0.36 8.24
N TYR A 25 -38.13 1.30 9.15
CA TYR A 25 -37.16 1.51 10.22
C TYR A 25 -37.61 0.83 11.51
N VAL A 26 -36.75 -0.04 12.02
CA VAL A 26 -36.94 -0.73 13.32
C VAL A 26 -35.87 -0.26 14.30
N LYS A 27 -36.30 -0.01 15.52
CA LYS A 27 -35.38 0.35 16.61
C LYS A 27 -34.64 -0.90 17.09
N ARG A 28 -33.31 -0.92 16.97
CA ARG A 28 -32.44 -2.00 17.44
C ARG A 28 -31.40 -1.41 18.39
N GLY A 29 -31.67 -1.51 19.69
CA GLY A 29 -30.86 -0.80 20.69
C GLY A 29 -31.10 0.72 20.62
N ASN A 30 -30.04 1.51 20.46
CA ASN A 30 -30.10 2.96 20.32
C ASN A 30 -30.28 3.45 18.87
N ASP A 31 -30.10 2.55 17.89
CA ASP A 31 -30.11 2.90 16.47
C ASP A 31 -31.41 2.50 15.76
N ARG A 32 -31.74 3.24 14.68
CA ARG A 32 -32.82 2.91 13.77
C ARG A 32 -32.25 2.23 12.52
N VAL A 33 -32.56 0.96 12.32
CA VAL A 33 -32.08 0.17 11.19
C VAL A 33 -33.22 0.04 10.16
N ASN A 34 -32.93 0.31 8.90
CA ASN A 34 -33.84 0.05 7.80
C ASN A 34 -33.85 -1.44 7.48
N LEU A 35 -35.03 -2.08 7.53
CA LEU A 35 -35.23 -3.49 7.19
C LEU A 35 -35.23 -3.74 5.67
N ILE A 36 -35.45 -2.70 4.86
CA ILE A 36 -35.38 -2.85 3.41
C ILE A 36 -33.91 -2.83 3.00
N PRO A 37 -33.41 -3.86 2.29
CA PRO A 37 -32.04 -3.86 1.79
C PRO A 37 -31.80 -2.63 0.90
N ASN A 38 -30.68 -1.94 1.10
CA ASN A 38 -30.24 -0.94 0.14
C ASN A 38 -29.99 -1.66 -1.20
N TYR A 39 -30.84 -1.39 -2.19
CA TYR A 39 -30.59 -1.87 -3.52
C TYR A 39 -29.31 -1.24 -4.05
N GLN A 40 -28.28 -2.04 -4.20
CA GLN A 40 -27.09 -1.60 -4.92
C GLN A 40 -27.43 -1.61 -6.41
N LEU A 41 -27.27 -0.49 -7.07
CA LEU A 41 -27.35 -0.42 -8.52
C LEU A 41 -26.35 -1.42 -9.13
N SER A 42 -26.74 -2.09 -10.23
CA SER A 42 -25.83 -2.99 -10.95
C SER A 42 -24.64 -2.22 -11.53
N LYS A 43 -23.61 -2.94 -11.95
CA LYS A 43 -22.38 -2.39 -12.56
C LYS A 43 -22.73 -1.35 -13.65
N ASP A 44 -23.69 -1.67 -14.49
CA ASP A 44 -24.09 -0.83 -15.63
C ASP A 44 -24.75 0.50 -15.25
N LEU A 45 -25.27 0.61 -14.01
CA LEU A 45 -26.01 1.78 -13.54
C LEU A 45 -25.21 2.67 -12.57
N LYS A 46 -24.16 2.14 -11.94
CA LYS A 46 -23.32 2.91 -11.00
C LYS A 46 -22.20 3.70 -11.67
N GLY A 47 -21.89 3.38 -12.90
CA GLY A 47 -20.66 3.80 -13.55
C GLY A 47 -19.47 2.91 -13.14
N THR A 48 -18.67 2.56 -14.10
CA THR A 48 -17.43 1.82 -13.90
C THR A 48 -16.26 2.63 -14.42
N ARG A 49 -15.15 2.56 -13.72
CA ARG A 49 -13.87 3.05 -14.19
C ARG A 49 -13.06 1.87 -14.70
N THR A 50 -12.55 1.96 -15.93
CA THR A 50 -11.61 0.98 -16.47
C THR A 50 -10.23 1.60 -16.53
N VAL A 51 -9.26 0.91 -15.94
CA VAL A 51 -7.84 1.29 -15.95
C VAL A 51 -7.05 0.21 -16.65
N LYS A 52 -6.14 0.63 -17.51
CA LYS A 52 -5.20 -0.26 -18.18
C LYS A 52 -3.80 -0.02 -17.62
N LEU A 53 -3.25 -1.04 -16.99
CA LEU A 53 -1.88 -1.05 -16.48
C LEU A 53 -1.00 -1.77 -17.48
N THR A 54 0.13 -1.16 -17.82
CA THR A 54 1.12 -1.67 -18.75
C THR A 54 2.48 -1.68 -18.08
N VAL A 55 3.38 -2.52 -18.59
CA VAL A 55 4.77 -2.50 -18.12
C VAL A 55 5.38 -1.13 -18.42
N ASP A 56 6.14 -0.61 -17.46
CA ASP A 56 6.95 0.57 -17.67
C ASP A 56 8.07 0.24 -18.69
N ALA A 57 7.94 0.82 -19.87
CA ALA A 57 8.89 0.65 -20.98
C ALA A 57 9.99 1.71 -20.97
N SER A 58 10.10 2.52 -19.93
CA SER A 58 11.14 3.53 -19.79
C SER A 58 12.51 2.91 -19.60
N THR A 59 13.54 3.70 -19.86
CA THR A 59 14.94 3.37 -19.58
C THR A 59 15.44 4.22 -18.42
N LYS A 60 16.38 3.68 -17.65
CA LYS A 60 17.14 4.39 -16.64
C LYS A 60 18.62 4.39 -17.00
N GLU A 61 19.27 5.53 -16.79
CA GLU A 61 20.72 5.62 -16.93
C GLU A 61 21.40 4.90 -15.76
N LEU A 62 22.22 3.92 -16.05
CA LEU A 62 23.03 3.21 -15.06
C LEU A 62 24.51 3.47 -15.33
N VAL A 63 25.30 3.53 -14.28
CA VAL A 63 26.75 3.65 -14.33
C VAL A 63 27.38 2.25 -14.16
N PHE A 64 28.29 1.91 -15.05
CA PHE A 64 28.97 0.62 -15.09
C PHE A 64 30.47 0.80 -14.89
N ASP A 65 31.07 -0.10 -14.12
CA ASP A 65 32.53 -0.21 -13.99
C ASP A 65 33.19 -0.80 -15.26
N SER A 66 34.51 -0.89 -15.26
CA SER A 66 35.28 -1.47 -16.37
C SER A 66 35.01 -2.96 -16.61
N ASN A 67 34.41 -3.65 -15.62
CA ASN A 67 34.02 -5.06 -15.72
C ASN A 67 32.58 -5.25 -16.16
N GLY A 68 31.83 -4.16 -16.38
CA GLY A 68 30.45 -4.20 -16.78
C GLY A 68 29.45 -4.42 -15.64
N ASN A 69 29.84 -4.22 -14.38
CA ASN A 69 28.95 -4.26 -13.24
C ASN A 69 28.36 -2.87 -12.95
N VAL A 70 27.12 -2.83 -12.53
CA VAL A 70 26.49 -1.57 -12.06
C VAL A 70 27.22 -1.10 -10.82
N SER A 71 27.58 0.18 -10.78
CA SER A 71 28.30 0.80 -9.65
C SER A 71 27.74 2.19 -9.36
N GLU A 72 27.44 2.43 -8.10
CA GLU A 72 27.03 3.77 -7.60
C GLU A 72 28.25 4.69 -7.38
N ASP A 73 29.44 4.12 -7.25
CA ASP A 73 30.69 4.87 -7.01
C ASP A 73 31.26 5.54 -8.26
N GLY A 74 30.66 5.32 -9.41
CA GLY A 74 31.15 5.79 -10.72
C GLY A 74 30.97 7.29 -10.98
N LEU A 75 30.34 8.03 -10.09
CA LEU A 75 30.17 9.49 -10.16
C LEU A 75 31.02 10.19 -9.09
N ASP A 76 31.52 11.39 -9.39
CA ASP A 76 32.16 12.26 -8.40
C ASP A 76 31.10 13.08 -7.62
N SER A 77 31.54 13.91 -6.68
CA SER A 77 30.66 14.77 -5.87
C SER A 77 29.91 15.83 -6.68
N GLU A 78 30.30 16.08 -7.91
CA GLU A 78 29.64 17.02 -8.85
C GLU A 78 28.73 16.29 -9.86
N GLY A 79 28.67 14.94 -9.78
CA GLY A 79 27.83 14.10 -10.66
C GLY A 79 28.51 13.77 -12.00
N ASN A 80 29.80 14.06 -12.19
CA ASN A 80 30.53 13.70 -13.40
C ASN A 80 31.02 12.26 -13.32
N LEU A 81 31.15 11.63 -14.50
CA LEU A 81 31.62 10.25 -14.61
C LEU A 81 33.11 10.16 -14.31
N LYS A 82 33.48 9.27 -13.39
CA LYS A 82 34.89 8.98 -13.09
C LYS A 82 35.56 8.19 -14.21
N GLU A 83 36.88 8.24 -14.28
CA GLU A 83 37.67 7.48 -15.26
C GLU A 83 37.49 5.96 -15.05
N GLY A 84 37.27 5.21 -16.13
CA GLY A 84 37.03 3.78 -16.09
C GLY A 84 35.56 3.38 -15.92
N TYR A 85 34.65 4.33 -15.81
CA TYR A 85 33.20 4.08 -15.75
C TYR A 85 32.50 4.52 -17.04
N SER A 86 31.34 3.93 -17.31
CA SER A 86 30.52 4.27 -18.48
C SER A 86 29.05 4.37 -18.08
N LYS A 87 28.30 5.25 -18.73
CA LYS A 87 26.86 5.37 -18.58
C LYS A 87 26.16 4.62 -19.72
N LYS A 88 25.10 3.88 -19.40
CA LYS A 88 24.23 3.22 -20.38
C LYS A 88 22.77 3.33 -19.94
N ASP A 89 21.91 3.52 -20.93
CA ASP A 89 20.47 3.42 -20.72
C ASP A 89 20.05 1.95 -20.75
N GLU A 90 19.55 1.48 -19.62
CA GLU A 90 19.02 0.13 -19.49
C GLU A 90 17.51 0.19 -19.22
N PRO A 91 16.73 -0.73 -19.80
CA PRO A 91 15.29 -0.76 -19.57
C PRO A 91 15.00 -0.97 -18.09
N VAL A 92 14.02 -0.21 -17.55
CA VAL A 92 13.55 -0.39 -16.17
C VAL A 92 13.04 -1.81 -15.95
N ASN A 93 12.35 -2.37 -16.97
CA ASN A 93 11.92 -3.76 -16.99
C ASN A 93 12.65 -4.52 -18.12
N PRO A 94 13.71 -5.24 -17.80
CA PRO A 94 14.43 -6.05 -18.79
C PRO A 94 13.55 -7.20 -19.30
N LYS A 95 13.81 -7.65 -20.54
CA LYS A 95 13.00 -8.66 -21.22
C LYS A 95 12.88 -9.99 -20.46
N GLU A 96 13.87 -10.30 -19.63
CA GLU A 96 13.88 -11.49 -18.77
C GLU A 96 12.75 -11.49 -17.74
N ASN A 97 12.29 -10.30 -17.35
CA ASN A 97 11.19 -10.12 -16.42
C ASN A 97 9.81 -10.12 -17.09
N LEU A 98 9.74 -9.95 -18.41
CA LEU A 98 8.49 -9.89 -19.17
C LEU A 98 7.98 -11.29 -19.52
N LYS A 99 7.79 -12.13 -18.50
CA LYS A 99 7.28 -13.49 -18.62
C LYS A 99 5.82 -13.57 -18.19
N GLU A 100 5.07 -14.49 -18.76
CA GLU A 100 3.67 -14.72 -18.42
C GLU A 100 3.44 -14.94 -16.90
N GLU A 101 4.38 -15.63 -16.25
CA GLU A 101 4.34 -15.88 -14.80
C GLU A 101 4.39 -14.57 -13.99
N ASN A 102 5.25 -13.62 -14.40
CA ASN A 102 5.38 -12.34 -13.74
C ASN A 102 4.14 -11.46 -13.95
N TYR A 103 3.53 -11.49 -15.14
CA TYR A 103 2.26 -10.81 -15.38
C TYR A 103 1.12 -11.39 -14.54
N LYS A 104 1.07 -12.72 -14.37
CA LYS A 104 0.09 -13.37 -13.48
C LYS A 104 0.31 -12.96 -12.03
N LEU A 105 1.56 -12.92 -11.57
CA LEU A 105 1.90 -12.48 -10.21
C LEU A 105 1.50 -11.01 -10.00
N SER A 106 1.79 -10.11 -10.94
CA SER A 106 1.38 -8.70 -10.87
C SER A 106 -0.15 -8.57 -10.82
N LYS A 107 -0.88 -9.38 -11.59
CA LYS A 107 -2.35 -9.44 -11.53
C LYS A 107 -2.83 -9.83 -10.12
N GLU A 108 -2.25 -10.87 -9.51
CA GLU A 108 -2.60 -11.31 -8.15
C GLU A 108 -2.30 -10.24 -7.10
N ILE A 109 -1.17 -9.53 -7.25
CA ILE A 109 -0.80 -8.41 -6.37
C ILE A 109 -1.84 -7.28 -6.49
N ILE A 110 -2.27 -6.95 -7.70
CA ILE A 110 -3.31 -5.93 -7.94
C ILE A 110 -4.63 -6.34 -7.30
N GLU A 111 -5.06 -7.60 -7.46
CA GLU A 111 -6.27 -8.13 -6.82
C GLU A 111 -6.18 -8.05 -5.29
N LYS A 112 -5.02 -8.39 -4.73
CA LYS A 112 -4.77 -8.29 -3.29
C LYS A 112 -4.83 -6.84 -2.79
N ARG A 113 -4.26 -5.88 -3.55
CA ARG A 113 -4.33 -4.45 -3.23
C ARG A 113 -5.77 -3.94 -3.24
N LEU A 114 -6.54 -4.24 -4.29
CA LEU A 114 -7.94 -3.86 -4.39
C LEU A 114 -8.76 -4.37 -3.20
N SER A 115 -8.56 -5.63 -2.83
CA SER A 115 -9.19 -6.22 -1.65
C SER A 115 -8.79 -5.51 -0.36
N SER A 116 -7.51 -5.17 -0.20
CA SER A 116 -6.99 -4.46 1.00
C SER A 116 -7.55 -3.04 1.12
N TYR A 117 -7.87 -2.39 0.00
CA TYR A 117 -8.57 -1.10 -0.01
C TYR A 117 -10.09 -1.22 0.20
N GLY A 118 -10.60 -2.41 0.48
CA GLY A 118 -12.03 -2.65 0.68
C GLY A 118 -12.86 -2.55 -0.61
N VAL A 119 -12.22 -2.62 -1.77
CA VAL A 119 -12.93 -2.72 -3.05
C VAL A 119 -13.45 -4.14 -3.19
N ASN A 120 -14.76 -4.32 -3.04
CA ASN A 120 -15.39 -5.66 -3.03
C ASN A 120 -15.91 -6.11 -4.39
N ASP A 121 -16.03 -5.19 -5.34
CA ASP A 121 -16.63 -5.46 -6.65
C ASP A 121 -15.75 -4.88 -7.76
N TYR A 122 -14.88 -5.72 -8.26
CA TYR A 122 -13.93 -5.40 -9.32
C TYR A 122 -13.78 -6.58 -10.28
N ALA A 123 -13.21 -6.33 -11.45
CA ALA A 123 -12.71 -7.37 -12.34
C ALA A 123 -11.27 -7.02 -12.75
N VAL A 124 -10.38 -8.00 -12.67
CA VAL A 124 -8.99 -7.86 -13.14
C VAL A 124 -8.73 -8.90 -14.21
N ARG A 125 -8.33 -8.46 -15.39
CA ARG A 125 -8.06 -9.32 -16.55
C ARG A 125 -6.66 -9.07 -17.07
N LEU A 126 -5.93 -10.13 -17.36
CA LEU A 126 -4.67 -10.10 -18.07
C LEU A 126 -4.96 -10.44 -19.53
N ASN A 127 -4.53 -9.60 -20.46
CA ASN A 127 -4.64 -9.89 -21.90
C ASN A 127 -3.36 -10.56 -22.43
N GLU A 128 -3.41 -10.99 -23.69
CA GLU A 128 -2.29 -11.69 -24.37
C GLU A 128 -1.04 -10.80 -24.55
N ASN A 129 -1.20 -9.48 -24.48
CA ASN A 129 -0.10 -8.51 -24.60
C ASN A 129 0.57 -8.20 -23.25
N GLY A 130 0.19 -8.84 -22.16
CA GLY A 130 0.71 -8.56 -20.83
C GLY A 130 0.10 -7.30 -20.17
N GLU A 131 -0.97 -6.74 -20.73
CA GLU A 131 -1.67 -5.61 -20.14
C GLU A 131 -2.69 -6.11 -19.11
N ILE A 132 -2.73 -5.46 -17.94
CA ILE A 132 -3.69 -5.77 -16.89
C ILE A 132 -4.81 -4.73 -16.94
N ILE A 133 -6.02 -5.19 -17.17
CA ILE A 133 -7.22 -4.36 -17.25
C ILE A 133 -7.97 -4.50 -15.93
N VAL A 134 -8.14 -3.40 -15.21
CA VAL A 134 -8.86 -3.31 -13.94
C VAL A 134 -10.16 -2.56 -14.18
N GLU A 135 -11.28 -3.18 -13.86
CA GLU A 135 -12.61 -2.57 -13.87
C GLU A 135 -13.12 -2.50 -12.43
N LEU A 136 -13.48 -1.31 -11.97
CA LEU A 136 -14.01 -1.08 -10.63
C LEU A 136 -15.14 -0.05 -10.66
N TYR A 137 -15.99 -0.09 -9.64
CA TYR A 137 -17.03 0.91 -9.50
C TYR A 137 -16.45 2.28 -9.16
N GLU A 138 -17.07 3.31 -9.72
CA GLU A 138 -16.77 4.69 -9.36
C GLU A 138 -17.25 4.96 -7.92
N THR A 139 -16.33 5.37 -7.06
CA THR A 139 -16.57 5.76 -5.67
C THR A 139 -15.77 7.03 -5.37
N LYS A 140 -15.97 7.62 -4.20
CA LYS A 140 -15.18 8.78 -3.76
C LYS A 140 -13.67 8.50 -3.70
N ASN A 141 -13.29 7.24 -3.49
CA ASN A 141 -11.90 6.83 -3.28
C ASN A 141 -11.28 6.20 -4.55
N THR A 142 -12.01 6.15 -5.66
CA THR A 142 -11.54 5.48 -6.89
C THR A 142 -10.21 6.03 -7.38
N ASP A 143 -10.03 7.35 -7.41
CA ASP A 143 -8.78 7.96 -7.86
C ASP A 143 -7.61 7.58 -6.94
N THR A 144 -7.81 7.56 -5.62
CA THR A 144 -6.79 7.12 -4.65
C THR A 144 -6.43 5.65 -4.85
N VAL A 145 -7.42 4.79 -5.05
CA VAL A 145 -7.19 3.36 -5.30
C VAL A 145 -6.38 3.17 -6.58
N ILE A 146 -6.79 3.82 -7.69
CA ILE A 146 -6.08 3.75 -8.98
C ILE A 146 -4.63 4.22 -8.83
N TYR A 147 -4.42 5.38 -8.20
CA TYR A 147 -3.08 5.91 -7.95
C TYR A 147 -2.19 4.91 -7.22
N ASN A 148 -2.73 4.21 -6.21
CA ASN A 148 -1.99 3.20 -5.47
C ASN A 148 -1.73 1.91 -6.24
N LEU A 149 -2.47 1.63 -7.33
CA LEU A 149 -2.17 0.48 -8.20
C LEU A 149 -0.93 0.70 -9.08
N GLU A 150 -0.50 1.94 -9.29
CA GLU A 150 0.66 2.28 -10.10
C GLU A 150 2.01 2.08 -9.36
N TYR A 151 1.99 2.01 -8.03
CA TYR A 151 3.20 1.77 -7.23
C TYR A 151 3.69 0.34 -7.35
N PHE A 152 5.02 0.17 -7.40
CA PHE A 152 5.64 -1.17 -7.41
C PHE A 152 5.45 -1.89 -6.08
N GLY A 153 5.47 -1.16 -4.96
CA GLY A 153 5.38 -1.70 -3.60
C GLY A 153 6.71 -2.29 -3.13
N GLU A 154 7.84 -1.76 -3.62
CA GLU A 154 9.16 -2.19 -3.19
C GLU A 154 9.50 -1.62 -1.82
N PHE A 155 9.45 -2.47 -0.80
CA PHE A 155 9.86 -2.14 0.55
C PHE A 155 11.30 -2.55 0.78
N THR A 156 12.12 -1.62 1.30
CA THR A 156 13.51 -1.92 1.71
C THR A 156 13.86 -1.23 3.01
N VAL A 157 14.71 -1.89 3.80
CA VAL A 157 15.47 -1.28 4.90
C VAL A 157 16.93 -1.35 4.51
N ASN A 158 17.58 -0.20 4.40
CA ASN A 158 18.95 -0.10 3.94
C ASN A 158 19.84 0.50 5.05
N ASP A 159 21.12 0.15 5.05
CA ASP A 159 22.13 0.91 5.77
C ASP A 159 22.17 2.35 5.25
N SER A 160 22.17 3.34 6.14
CA SER A 160 22.05 4.74 5.69
C SER A 160 23.33 5.27 5.03
N GLU A 161 24.49 4.67 5.32
CA GLU A 161 25.79 5.07 4.78
C GLU A 161 26.15 4.28 3.53
N THR A 162 26.13 2.94 3.62
CA THR A 162 26.54 2.05 2.53
C THR A 162 25.47 1.81 1.49
N LYS A 163 24.19 2.16 1.78
CA LYS A 163 22.99 1.88 0.97
C LYS A 163 22.72 0.38 0.76
N GLU A 164 23.45 -0.50 1.43
CA GLU A 164 23.20 -1.94 1.36
C GLU A 164 21.78 -2.28 1.85
N THR A 165 21.08 -3.12 1.10
CA THR A 165 19.74 -3.59 1.49
C THR A 165 19.83 -4.69 2.54
N LEU A 166 19.33 -4.39 3.73
CA LEU A 166 19.34 -5.25 4.90
C LEU A 166 18.07 -6.12 4.99
N LEU A 167 16.90 -5.53 4.65
CA LEU A 167 15.59 -6.21 4.60
C LEU A 167 14.81 -5.76 3.36
N SER A 168 13.93 -6.64 2.86
CA SER A 168 13.09 -6.40 1.69
C SER A 168 11.70 -7.02 1.85
N ASN A 169 10.81 -6.88 0.83
CA ASN A 169 9.51 -7.54 0.81
C ASN A 169 9.56 -9.05 1.11
N ARG A 170 10.65 -9.74 0.75
CA ARG A 170 10.82 -11.19 0.99
C ARG A 170 10.87 -11.54 2.46
N ASP A 171 11.26 -10.60 3.30
CA ASP A 171 11.41 -10.75 4.75
C ASP A 171 10.11 -10.42 5.50
N VAL A 172 9.13 -9.78 4.82
CA VAL A 172 7.86 -9.38 5.40
C VAL A 172 6.89 -10.56 5.46
N LYS A 173 6.13 -10.65 6.55
CA LYS A 173 4.99 -11.56 6.71
C LYS A 173 3.67 -10.84 6.47
N SER A 174 3.50 -9.64 7.06
CA SER A 174 2.32 -8.81 6.91
C SER A 174 2.61 -7.36 7.28
N ALA A 175 1.82 -6.45 6.74
CA ALA A 175 1.83 -5.04 7.13
C ALA A 175 0.40 -4.54 7.35
N LYS A 176 0.21 -3.66 8.34
CA LYS A 176 -1.10 -3.09 8.67
C LYS A 176 -0.97 -1.73 9.34
N ALA A 177 -1.99 -0.89 9.20
CA ALA A 177 -2.15 0.30 10.02
C ALA A 177 -2.71 -0.10 11.40
N VAL A 178 -2.13 0.46 12.45
CA VAL A 178 -2.61 0.31 13.83
C VAL A 178 -2.58 1.66 14.53
N TYR A 179 -3.28 1.80 15.64
CA TYR A 179 -3.21 3.01 16.43
C TYR A 179 -3.11 2.69 17.92
N GLY A 180 -2.50 3.58 18.66
CA GLY A 180 -2.41 3.54 20.10
C GLY A 180 -2.86 4.88 20.70
N THR A 181 -3.55 4.84 21.83
CA THR A 181 -3.99 6.04 22.53
C THR A 181 -3.17 6.23 23.80
N THR A 182 -2.68 7.45 23.99
CA THR A 182 -1.94 7.90 25.16
C THR A 182 -2.65 9.12 25.80
N GLU A 183 -2.12 9.62 26.90
CA GLU A 183 -2.65 10.85 27.55
C GLU A 183 -2.57 12.08 26.64
N VAL A 184 -1.62 12.12 25.71
CA VAL A 184 -1.42 13.24 24.77
C VAL A 184 -2.20 13.11 23.46
N GLY A 185 -2.89 11.98 23.24
CA GLY A 185 -3.68 11.74 22.03
C GLY A 185 -3.48 10.37 21.42
N THR A 186 -3.99 10.20 20.21
CA THR A 186 -3.87 8.97 19.43
C THR A 186 -2.71 9.10 18.44
N THR A 187 -1.85 8.08 18.40
CA THR A 187 -0.77 7.94 17.40
C THR A 187 -1.13 6.80 16.47
N VAL A 188 -0.98 7.03 15.17
CA VAL A 188 -1.13 6.00 14.15
C VAL A 188 0.25 5.44 13.79
N TYR A 189 0.32 4.14 13.57
CA TYR A 189 1.54 3.43 13.21
C TYR A 189 1.32 2.60 11.96
N LEU A 190 2.33 2.58 11.10
CA LEU A 190 2.55 1.51 10.13
C LEU A 190 3.27 0.38 10.87
N SER A 191 2.62 -0.76 11.00
CA SER A 191 3.13 -1.94 11.72
C SER A 191 3.48 -3.04 10.72
N ILE A 192 4.74 -3.42 10.65
CA ILE A 192 5.29 -4.42 9.73
C ILE A 192 5.77 -5.61 10.54
N GLU A 193 5.14 -6.76 10.35
CA GLU A 193 5.52 -8.03 10.93
C GLU A 193 6.42 -8.79 9.96
N PHE A 194 7.58 -9.23 10.42
CA PHE A 194 8.51 -9.99 9.61
C PHE A 194 8.28 -11.50 9.73
N ASN A 195 8.58 -12.23 8.65
CA ASN A 195 8.56 -13.68 8.66
C ASN A 195 9.74 -14.23 9.50
N LYS A 196 9.86 -15.56 9.60
CA LYS A 196 10.87 -16.20 10.45
C LYS A 196 12.31 -15.78 10.11
N GLU A 197 12.63 -15.63 8.83
CA GLU A 197 13.96 -15.22 8.37
C GLU A 197 14.15 -13.73 8.58
N GLY A 198 13.17 -12.91 8.21
CA GLY A 198 13.19 -11.46 8.42
C GLY A 198 13.29 -11.08 9.91
N LYS A 199 12.63 -11.83 10.81
CA LYS A 199 12.76 -11.65 12.26
C LYS A 199 14.19 -11.83 12.75
N LYS A 200 14.89 -12.86 12.28
CA LYS A 200 16.29 -13.09 12.62
C LYS A 200 17.19 -11.96 12.13
N LYS A 201 17.01 -11.56 10.86
CA LYS A 201 17.75 -10.43 10.28
C LYS A 201 17.49 -9.14 11.04
N LEU A 202 16.21 -8.82 11.36
CA LEU A 202 15.84 -7.64 12.11
C LEU A 202 16.50 -7.63 13.51
N GLN A 203 16.55 -8.79 14.17
CA GLN A 203 17.23 -8.93 15.46
C GLN A 203 18.72 -8.63 15.34
N GLU A 204 19.43 -9.12 14.32
CA GLU A 204 20.85 -8.83 14.07
C GLU A 204 21.05 -7.36 13.71
N ILE A 205 20.20 -6.80 12.86
CA ILE A 205 20.24 -5.38 12.48
C ILE A 205 20.07 -4.52 13.72
N SER A 206 19.04 -4.77 14.53
CA SER A 206 18.77 -3.95 15.71
C SER A 206 19.94 -3.95 16.72
N LYS A 207 20.72 -5.03 16.81
CA LYS A 207 21.96 -5.06 17.62
C LYS A 207 23.08 -4.16 17.06
N ASN A 208 23.21 -4.13 15.74
CA ASN A 208 24.27 -3.41 15.05
C ASN A 208 23.98 -1.92 14.87
N TYR A 209 22.71 -1.54 14.92
CA TYR A 209 22.21 -0.17 14.69
C TYR A 209 21.52 0.39 15.95
N ILE A 210 21.98 -0.03 17.13
CA ILE A 210 21.52 0.49 18.42
C ILE A 210 22.16 1.85 18.70
N GLU A 211 21.48 2.68 19.49
CA GLU A 211 22.02 3.98 19.88
C GLU A 211 23.34 3.84 20.62
N THR A 212 24.40 4.44 20.07
CA THR A 212 25.71 4.50 20.65
C THR A 212 26.21 5.94 20.82
N LYS A 213 26.93 6.21 21.87
CA LYS A 213 27.55 7.53 22.14
C LYS A 213 29.04 7.33 22.42
N ASP A 214 29.86 8.27 21.96
CA ASP A 214 31.28 8.30 22.29
C ASP A 214 31.54 8.79 23.73
N GLU A 215 32.79 8.86 24.12
CA GLU A 215 33.20 9.30 25.47
C GLU A 215 32.81 10.77 25.75
N GLU A 216 32.59 11.56 24.71
CA GLU A 216 32.18 12.95 24.80
C GLU A 216 30.63 13.11 24.80
N GLY A 217 29.90 11.99 24.70
CA GLY A 217 28.41 11.93 24.64
C GLY A 217 27.83 12.24 23.26
N LYS A 218 28.63 12.33 22.21
CA LYS A 218 28.19 12.52 20.83
C LYS A 218 27.70 11.21 20.27
N SER A 219 26.56 11.24 19.57
CA SER A 219 25.99 10.06 18.89
C SER A 219 26.91 9.61 17.76
N THR A 220 27.35 8.34 17.82
CA THR A 220 28.09 7.63 16.78
C THR A 220 27.23 6.52 16.18
N THR A 221 25.93 6.62 16.35
CA THR A 221 24.94 5.59 16.01
C THR A 221 24.85 5.41 14.50
N LYS A 222 25.06 4.19 14.05
CA LYS A 222 24.70 3.79 12.69
C LYS A 222 23.18 3.85 12.52
N LYS A 223 22.73 4.27 11.35
CA LYS A 223 21.32 4.41 11.06
C LYS A 223 20.89 3.51 9.91
N VAL A 224 19.62 3.19 9.88
CA VAL A 224 18.94 2.56 8.75
C VAL A 224 17.98 3.53 8.09
N THR A 225 17.82 3.44 6.78
CA THR A 225 16.75 4.10 6.03
C THR A 225 15.68 3.09 5.68
N ILE A 226 14.43 3.48 5.83
CA ILE A 226 13.27 2.67 5.47
C ILE A 226 12.63 3.33 4.27
N ASN A 227 12.49 2.57 3.18
CA ASN A 227 12.08 3.10 1.89
C ASN A 227 10.90 2.32 1.32
N ILE A 228 10.09 3.02 0.51
CA ILE A 228 9.09 2.43 -0.38
C ILE A 228 9.29 3.02 -1.78
N ASP A 229 9.39 2.15 -2.78
CA ASP A 229 9.60 2.53 -4.20
C ASP A 229 10.75 3.55 -4.37
N GLY A 230 11.84 3.35 -3.63
CA GLY A 230 12.98 4.25 -3.62
C GLY A 230 12.77 5.57 -2.84
N GLN A 231 11.56 5.84 -2.36
CA GLN A 231 11.29 7.02 -1.53
C GLN A 231 11.57 6.71 -0.06
N GLN A 232 12.41 7.51 0.58
CA GLN A 232 12.72 7.36 1.99
C GLN A 232 11.53 7.80 2.85
N LEU A 233 10.97 6.86 3.62
CA LEU A 233 9.94 7.15 4.62
C LEU A 233 10.57 7.74 5.89
N THR A 234 11.66 7.16 6.36
CA THR A 234 12.36 7.61 7.56
C THR A 234 13.81 7.14 7.59
N GLU A 235 14.62 7.83 8.37
CA GLU A 235 15.95 7.40 8.80
C GLU A 235 15.94 7.27 10.31
N THR A 236 16.38 6.14 10.85
CA THR A 236 16.28 5.84 12.28
C THR A 236 17.36 4.88 12.75
N TYR A 237 17.41 4.67 14.07
CA TYR A 237 18.20 3.65 14.76
C TYR A 237 17.29 2.90 15.73
N PHE A 238 17.78 1.83 16.34
CA PHE A 238 17.05 1.05 17.33
C PHE A 238 17.45 1.48 18.76
N ALA A 239 16.45 1.66 19.62
CA ALA A 239 16.69 1.94 21.04
C ALA A 239 17.16 0.69 21.79
N GLU A 240 16.70 -0.49 21.34
CA GLU A 240 17.01 -1.80 21.93
C GLU A 240 16.95 -2.91 20.88
N GLU A 241 17.42 -4.11 21.25
CA GLU A 241 17.35 -5.28 20.40
C GLU A 241 15.89 -5.67 20.09
N ASN A 242 15.55 -5.79 18.82
CA ASN A 242 14.22 -6.17 18.37
C ASN A 242 14.09 -7.69 18.31
N ILE A 243 13.57 -8.28 19.38
CA ILE A 243 13.33 -9.72 19.48
C ILE A 243 11.93 -10.16 19.01
N GLU A 244 11.02 -9.21 18.82
CA GLU A 244 9.63 -9.51 18.46
C GLU A 244 9.45 -9.75 16.97
N GLY A 245 10.30 -9.17 16.14
CA GLY A 245 10.18 -9.22 14.68
C GLY A 245 9.08 -8.30 14.16
N LEU A 246 8.85 -7.20 14.87
CA LEU A 246 7.86 -6.19 14.59
C LEU A 246 8.53 -4.82 14.45
N LEU A 247 8.29 -4.14 13.34
CA LEU A 247 8.73 -2.77 13.13
C LEU A 247 7.50 -1.86 13.11
N GLN A 248 7.50 -0.82 13.95
CA GLN A 248 6.42 0.15 14.02
C GLN A 248 6.95 1.55 13.71
N LEU A 249 6.38 2.18 12.70
CA LEU A 249 6.73 3.52 12.26
C LEU A 249 5.55 4.46 12.53
N SER A 250 5.78 5.54 13.26
CA SER A 250 4.75 6.54 13.52
C SER A 250 4.39 7.28 12.24
N VAL A 251 3.10 7.40 11.95
CA VAL A 251 2.56 8.21 10.87
C VAL A 251 1.97 9.48 11.48
N GLY A 252 2.74 10.55 11.40
CA GLY A 252 2.42 11.82 12.06
C GLY A 252 2.63 11.82 13.59
N SER A 253 2.22 12.90 14.23
CA SER A 253 2.31 13.09 15.68
C SER A 253 1.02 12.66 16.37
N ALA A 254 1.11 12.37 17.69
CA ALA A 254 -0.07 12.13 18.52
C ALA A 254 -1.04 13.32 18.45
N THR A 255 -2.31 13.04 18.23
CA THR A 255 -3.36 14.07 18.12
C THR A 255 -4.70 13.59 18.68
N THR A 256 -5.55 14.51 19.06
CA THR A 256 -6.95 14.25 19.43
C THR A 256 -7.93 14.63 18.32
N ASP A 257 -7.43 15.22 17.24
CA ASP A 257 -8.25 15.61 16.08
C ASP A 257 -8.62 14.40 15.24
N VAL A 258 -9.92 14.14 15.13
CA VAL A 258 -10.45 12.92 14.47
C VAL A 258 -10.17 12.92 12.97
N GLU A 259 -10.23 14.07 12.30
CA GLU A 259 -9.97 14.17 10.85
C GLU A 259 -8.49 13.89 10.55
N THR A 260 -7.59 14.42 11.38
CA THR A 260 -6.15 14.15 11.28
C THR A 260 -5.84 12.67 11.54
N ILE A 261 -6.44 12.05 12.56
CA ILE A 261 -6.28 10.61 12.83
C ILE A 261 -6.75 9.79 11.65
N GLN A 262 -7.91 10.13 11.05
CA GLN A 262 -8.43 9.43 9.88
C GLN A 262 -7.47 9.56 8.69
N SER A 263 -6.92 10.74 8.43
CA SER A 263 -5.93 10.96 7.38
C SER A 263 -4.66 10.12 7.58
N TYR A 264 -4.14 10.06 8.82
CA TYR A 264 -2.98 9.22 9.14
C TYR A 264 -3.28 7.73 9.00
N LEU A 265 -4.49 7.27 9.36
CA LEU A 265 -4.93 5.89 9.15
C LEU A 265 -5.02 5.54 7.66
N GLU A 266 -5.53 6.43 6.83
CA GLU A 266 -5.59 6.25 5.38
C GLU A 266 -4.18 6.16 4.77
N GLN A 267 -3.26 7.03 5.17
CA GLN A 267 -1.87 6.99 4.74
C GLN A 267 -1.18 5.68 5.17
N ALA A 268 -1.27 5.33 6.47
CA ALA A 268 -0.69 4.10 6.98
C ALA A 268 -1.26 2.85 6.31
N SER A 269 -2.57 2.82 6.06
CA SER A 269 -3.25 1.71 5.38
C SER A 269 -2.84 1.60 3.92
N SER A 270 -2.65 2.72 3.23
CA SER A 270 -2.16 2.75 1.85
C SER A 270 -0.77 2.12 1.77
N ILE A 271 0.18 2.58 2.57
CA ILE A 271 1.54 2.04 2.61
C ILE A 271 1.53 0.56 3.04
N ALA A 272 0.77 0.22 4.08
CA ALA A 272 0.64 -1.15 4.55
C ALA A 272 0.14 -2.10 3.44
N SER A 273 -0.85 -1.68 2.66
CA SER A 273 -1.40 -2.45 1.54
C SER A 273 -0.36 -2.71 0.44
N LEU A 274 0.49 -1.73 0.14
CA LEU A 274 1.59 -1.89 -0.82
C LEU A 274 2.60 -2.93 -0.34
N ILE A 275 3.04 -2.83 0.92
CA ILE A 275 4.01 -3.74 1.52
C ILE A 275 3.42 -5.17 1.64
N ASP A 276 2.19 -5.29 2.16
CA ASP A 276 1.53 -6.59 2.40
C ASP A 276 1.19 -7.32 1.10
N ALA A 277 0.82 -6.60 0.04
CA ALA A 277 0.57 -7.19 -1.27
C ALA A 277 1.85 -7.69 -1.95
N GLY A 278 2.97 -7.06 -1.65
CA GLY A 278 4.27 -7.37 -2.23
C GLY A 278 4.63 -6.50 -3.43
N LYS A 279 5.87 -6.66 -3.90
CA LYS A 279 6.42 -5.95 -5.05
C LYS A 279 5.90 -6.55 -6.37
N MET A 280 5.44 -5.70 -7.28
CA MET A 280 5.12 -6.06 -8.66
C MET A 280 6.37 -6.26 -9.50
#